data_5c5641762ef6789ac15d2e227c8459b4
#
_entry.id   5c5641762ef6789ac15d2e227c8459b4
#
_cell.length_a   1.000
_cell.length_b   1.000
_cell.length_c   1.000
_cell.angle_alpha   90.00
_cell.angle_beta   90.00
_cell.angle_gamma   90.00
#
_symmetry.space_group_name_H-M   'P 1'
#
loop_
_entity.id
_entity.type
_entity.pdbx_description
1 polymer ?
#
loop_
_entity_poly.entity_id
_entity_poly.type
_entity_poly.pdbx_seq_one_letter_code
_entity_poly.pdbx_strand_id
1 'polypeptide(L)'
;FFEEYLQGEGEMDQELATLIEKAGSKKSSLELLAYMRAHKVRRPDLVFKYGVKLLNSSLGDEVWTIYEQVFMASLDLGEQEVANHALNALKKKFPGSSRVKRLAGLYEESEENYPQAEALYAELLAANPANTLALKRRAAVELARGRPAAAARALGDYLR
;
A
#
# COMPACT_ATOMS: atom_id res chain seq x y z
N PHE A 1 28.81 13.09 6.09
CA PHE A 1 27.50 12.49 6.39
C PHE A 1 26.37 13.09 5.54
N PHE A 2 26.27 14.42 5.50
CA PHE A 2 25.25 15.12 4.69
C PHE A 2 25.56 15.06 3.18
N GLU A 3 26.82 15.16 2.79
CA GLU A 3 27.26 15.03 1.39
C GLU A 3 27.09 13.61 0.86
N GLU A 4 27.33 12.57 1.67
CA GLU A 4 27.06 11.17 1.32
C GLU A 4 25.55 10.91 1.16
N TYR A 5 24.71 11.54 2.00
CA TYR A 5 23.27 11.46 1.89
C TYR A 5 22.78 12.09 0.57
N LEU A 6 23.26 13.29 0.22
CA LEU A 6 22.90 13.98 -1.03
C LEU A 6 23.42 13.26 -2.27
N GLN A 7 24.59 12.61 -2.20
CA GLN A 7 25.12 11.80 -3.29
C GLN A 7 24.25 10.55 -3.52
N GLY A 8 23.84 9.88 -2.44
CA GLY A 8 22.96 8.71 -2.52
C GLY A 8 21.59 9.03 -3.12
N GLU A 9 21.00 10.18 -2.81
CA GLU A 9 19.75 10.63 -3.43
C GLU A 9 19.92 10.92 -4.93
N GLY A 10 21.00 11.58 -5.31
CA GLY A 10 21.30 11.88 -6.72
C GLY A 10 21.53 10.63 -7.57
N GLU A 11 22.23 9.63 -7.04
CA GLU A 11 22.45 8.34 -7.70
C GLU A 11 21.14 7.56 -7.84
N MET A 12 20.31 7.54 -6.80
CA MET A 12 19.00 6.91 -6.81
C MET A 12 18.07 7.57 -7.84
N ASP A 13 18.07 8.88 -7.97
CA ASP A 13 17.29 9.61 -8.95
C ASP A 13 17.72 9.29 -10.39
N GLN A 14 19.02 9.15 -10.64
CA GLN A 14 19.54 8.76 -11.95
C GLN A 14 19.17 7.32 -12.32
N GLU A 15 19.27 6.39 -11.38
CA GLU A 15 18.90 5.00 -11.61
C GLU A 15 17.40 4.88 -11.88
N LEU A 16 16.58 5.56 -11.11
CA LEU A 16 15.13 5.61 -11.32
C LEU A 16 14.81 6.18 -12.71
N ALA A 17 15.41 7.28 -13.11
CA ALA A 17 15.23 7.89 -14.43
C ALA A 17 15.57 6.91 -15.56
N THR A 18 16.68 6.19 -15.43
CA THR A 18 17.11 5.17 -16.39
C THR A 18 16.10 4.02 -16.48
N LEU A 19 15.58 3.56 -15.35
CA LEU A 19 14.55 2.50 -15.31
C LEU A 19 13.24 2.95 -15.96
N ILE A 20 12.84 4.20 -15.75
CA ILE A 20 11.65 4.79 -16.37
C ILE A 20 11.82 4.86 -17.89
N GLU A 21 12.98 5.30 -18.40
CA GLU A 21 13.25 5.36 -19.82
C GLU A 21 13.18 3.98 -20.50
N LYS A 22 13.67 2.95 -19.81
CA LYS A 22 13.67 1.57 -20.33
C LYS A 22 12.33 0.86 -20.15
N ALA A 23 11.45 1.39 -19.30
CA ALA A 23 10.19 0.72 -18.99
C ALA A 23 9.28 0.61 -20.22
N GLY A 24 8.65 -0.54 -20.40
CA GLY A 24 7.73 -0.79 -21.51
C GLY A 24 7.59 -2.28 -21.83
N SER A 25 8.66 -3.04 -21.70
CA SER A 25 8.59 -4.50 -21.74
C SER A 25 8.13 -5.07 -20.38
N LYS A 26 7.68 -6.32 -20.38
CA LYS A 26 7.36 -7.05 -19.14
C LYS A 26 8.55 -7.03 -18.17
N LYS A 27 9.73 -7.38 -18.64
CA LYS A 27 10.95 -7.45 -17.82
C LYS A 27 11.32 -6.09 -17.24
N SER A 28 11.40 -5.05 -18.06
CA SER A 28 11.78 -3.71 -17.61
C SER A 28 10.76 -3.08 -16.69
N SER A 29 9.47 -3.35 -16.88
CA SER A 29 8.41 -2.89 -15.98
C SER A 29 8.50 -3.59 -14.62
N LEU A 30 8.79 -4.89 -14.57
CA LEU A 30 9.01 -5.61 -13.31
C LEU A 30 10.25 -5.07 -12.56
N GLU A 31 11.33 -4.79 -13.27
CA GLU A 31 12.54 -4.19 -12.68
C GLU A 31 12.25 -2.81 -12.07
N LEU A 32 11.50 -1.97 -12.78
CA LEU A 32 11.08 -0.66 -12.28
C LEU A 32 10.25 -0.77 -11.01
N LEU A 33 9.21 -1.62 -11.00
CA LEU A 33 8.36 -1.79 -9.84
C LEU A 33 9.11 -2.41 -8.65
N ALA A 34 10.02 -3.35 -8.90
CA ALA A 34 10.87 -3.94 -7.88
C ALA A 34 11.80 -2.90 -7.24
N TYR A 35 12.41 -2.05 -8.06
CA TYR A 35 13.24 -0.94 -7.58
C TYR A 35 12.45 0.02 -6.69
N MET A 36 11.26 0.41 -7.13
CA MET A 36 10.41 1.32 -6.36
C MET A 36 9.99 0.72 -5.01
N ARG A 37 9.71 -0.59 -4.94
CA ARG A 37 9.44 -1.28 -3.66
C ARG A 37 10.66 -1.28 -2.74
N ALA A 38 11.82 -1.63 -3.28
CA ALA A 38 13.06 -1.74 -2.50
C ALA A 38 13.49 -0.40 -1.89
N HIS A 39 13.31 0.69 -2.64
CA HIS A 39 13.71 2.04 -2.23
C HIS A 39 12.55 2.89 -1.70
N LYS A 40 11.36 2.29 -1.52
CA LYS A 40 10.15 2.97 -1.02
C LYS A 40 9.81 4.25 -1.79
N VAL A 41 9.99 4.21 -3.10
CA VAL A 41 9.64 5.32 -3.99
C VAL A 41 8.13 5.42 -4.16
N ARG A 42 7.56 6.56 -3.80
CA ARG A 42 6.12 6.80 -3.92
C ARG A 42 5.81 7.56 -5.21
N ARG A 43 5.59 6.81 -6.28
CA ARG A 43 5.17 7.31 -7.60
C ARG A 43 3.98 6.46 -8.08
N PRO A 44 2.77 6.75 -7.55
CA PRO A 44 1.56 5.97 -7.88
C PRO A 44 1.22 6.03 -9.36
N ASP A 45 1.53 7.11 -10.05
CA ASP A 45 1.37 7.27 -11.50
C ASP A 45 2.14 6.20 -12.29
N LEU A 46 3.39 5.95 -11.95
CA LEU A 46 4.23 4.94 -12.59
C LEU A 46 3.81 3.52 -12.23
N VAL A 47 3.54 3.29 -10.94
CA VAL A 47 3.08 1.98 -10.46
C VAL A 47 1.78 1.57 -11.14
N PHE A 48 0.83 2.48 -11.23
CA PHE A 48 -0.44 2.24 -11.90
C PHE A 48 -0.25 1.95 -13.39
N LYS A 49 0.47 2.82 -14.09
CA LYS A 49 0.72 2.72 -15.53
C LYS A 49 1.33 1.37 -15.94
N TYR A 50 2.38 0.96 -15.27
CA TYR A 50 3.11 -0.26 -15.61
C TYR A 50 2.55 -1.50 -14.90
N GLY A 51 2.08 -1.35 -13.67
CA GLY A 51 1.53 -2.44 -12.87
C GLY A 51 0.24 -3.01 -13.45
N VAL A 52 -0.71 -2.17 -13.88
CA VAL A 52 -1.96 -2.63 -14.50
C VAL A 52 -1.69 -3.44 -15.77
N LYS A 53 -0.72 -3.02 -16.59
CA LYS A 53 -0.32 -3.78 -17.77
C LYS A 53 0.28 -5.14 -17.40
N LEU A 54 1.09 -5.18 -16.34
CA LEU A 54 1.71 -6.43 -15.86
C LEU A 54 0.68 -7.45 -15.37
N LEU A 55 -0.43 -7.00 -14.75
CA LEU A 55 -1.49 -7.90 -14.28
C LEU A 55 -2.15 -8.71 -15.41
N ASN A 56 -2.07 -8.24 -16.65
CA ASN A 56 -2.57 -8.94 -17.84
C ASN A 56 -1.55 -9.93 -18.43
N SER A 57 -0.37 -10.05 -17.83
CA SER A 57 0.68 -10.95 -18.30
C SER A 57 0.87 -12.14 -17.34
N SER A 58 1.51 -13.19 -17.80
CA SER A 58 1.84 -14.35 -16.97
C SER A 58 3.05 -14.03 -16.08
N LEU A 59 2.83 -13.88 -14.77
CA LEU A 59 3.85 -13.51 -13.78
C LEU A 59 4.15 -14.61 -12.76
N GLY A 60 3.39 -15.71 -12.75
CA GLY A 60 3.48 -16.71 -11.69
C GLY A 60 3.15 -16.10 -10.32
N ASP A 61 3.87 -16.49 -9.28
CA ASP A 61 3.61 -16.02 -7.91
C ASP A 61 3.98 -14.54 -7.69
N GLU A 62 4.77 -13.94 -8.56
CA GLU A 62 5.13 -12.53 -8.52
C GLU A 62 3.91 -11.60 -8.71
N VAL A 63 2.84 -12.11 -9.33
CA VAL A 63 1.60 -11.37 -9.56
C VAL A 63 0.99 -10.81 -8.27
N TRP A 64 1.11 -11.52 -7.15
CA TRP A 64 0.51 -11.10 -5.87
C TRP A 64 1.16 -9.86 -5.30
N THR A 65 2.48 -9.74 -5.45
CA THR A 65 3.22 -8.52 -5.09
C THR A 65 2.80 -7.35 -5.97
N ILE A 66 2.60 -7.58 -7.27
CA ILE A 66 2.13 -6.55 -8.19
C ILE A 66 0.69 -6.13 -7.87
N TYR A 67 -0.21 -7.06 -7.55
CA TYR A 67 -1.56 -6.73 -7.11
C TYR A 67 -1.57 -5.81 -5.90
N GLU A 68 -0.76 -6.08 -4.89
CA GLU A 68 -0.67 -5.22 -3.71
C GLU A 68 -0.13 -3.82 -4.06
N GLN A 69 0.91 -3.75 -4.88
CA GLN A 69 1.50 -2.49 -5.31
C GLN A 69 0.52 -1.66 -6.15
N VAL A 70 -0.19 -2.29 -7.07
CA VAL A 70 -1.24 -1.65 -7.88
C VAL A 70 -2.40 -1.19 -6.99
N PHE A 71 -2.81 -2.01 -6.03
CA PHE A 71 -3.84 -1.64 -5.06
C PHE A 71 -3.50 -0.32 -4.34
N MET A 72 -2.30 -0.22 -3.77
CA MET A 72 -1.87 0.99 -3.05
C MET A 72 -1.81 2.22 -3.97
N ALA A 73 -1.29 2.05 -5.18
CA ALA A 73 -1.24 3.14 -6.16
C ALA A 73 -2.65 3.57 -6.61
N SER A 74 -3.56 2.62 -6.75
CA SER A 74 -4.96 2.90 -7.13
C SER A 74 -5.68 3.71 -6.06
N LEU A 75 -5.46 3.42 -4.78
CA LEU A 75 -6.00 4.24 -3.68
C LEU A 75 -5.45 5.67 -3.72
N ASP A 76 -4.16 5.84 -3.94
CA ASP A 76 -3.51 7.15 -4.04
C ASP A 76 -4.06 7.99 -5.21
N LEU A 77 -4.46 7.34 -6.31
CA LEU A 77 -4.99 7.99 -7.51
C LEU A 77 -6.52 8.11 -7.55
N GLY A 78 -7.22 7.52 -6.59
CA GLY A 78 -8.69 7.46 -6.59
C GLY A 78 -9.30 6.51 -7.62
N GLU A 79 -8.52 5.54 -8.10
CA GLU A 79 -8.94 4.51 -9.07
C GLU A 79 -9.60 3.32 -8.36
N GLN A 80 -10.81 3.55 -7.84
CA GLN A 80 -11.52 2.63 -6.94
C GLN A 80 -11.86 1.27 -7.58
N GLU A 81 -12.20 1.25 -8.85
CA GLU A 81 -12.52 0.00 -9.55
C GLU A 81 -11.30 -0.92 -9.63
N VAL A 82 -10.14 -0.36 -9.96
CA VAL A 82 -8.88 -1.14 -10.03
C VAL A 82 -8.45 -1.57 -8.64
N ALA A 83 -8.57 -0.70 -7.63
CA ALA A 83 -8.31 -1.04 -6.25
C ALA A 83 -9.17 -2.20 -5.77
N ASN A 84 -10.47 -2.15 -6.03
CA ASN A 84 -11.40 -3.22 -5.67
C ASN A 84 -11.08 -4.54 -6.38
N HIS A 85 -10.76 -4.49 -7.66
CA HIS A 85 -10.35 -5.66 -8.42
C HIS A 85 -9.09 -6.31 -7.82
N ALA A 86 -8.06 -5.53 -7.56
CA ALA A 86 -6.82 -6.01 -6.95
C ALA A 86 -7.05 -6.59 -5.55
N LEU A 87 -7.84 -5.92 -4.72
CA LEU A 87 -8.18 -6.39 -3.38
C LEU A 87 -8.94 -7.73 -3.42
N ASN A 88 -9.91 -7.88 -4.31
CA ASN A 88 -10.68 -9.11 -4.45
C ASN A 88 -9.81 -10.28 -4.91
N ALA A 89 -8.86 -10.05 -5.81
CA ALA A 89 -7.89 -11.05 -6.21
C ALA A 89 -7.03 -11.52 -5.02
N LEU A 90 -6.56 -10.60 -4.20
CA LEU A 90 -5.78 -10.88 -3.00
C LEU A 90 -6.60 -11.61 -1.93
N LYS A 91 -7.86 -11.21 -1.70
CA LYS A 91 -8.78 -11.89 -0.77
C LYS A 91 -9.04 -13.34 -1.19
N LYS A 92 -9.22 -13.58 -2.48
CA LYS A 92 -9.45 -14.91 -3.02
C LYS A 92 -8.23 -15.82 -2.87
N LYS A 93 -7.04 -15.28 -3.10
CA LYS A 93 -5.79 -16.04 -3.00
C LYS A 93 -5.36 -16.31 -1.55
N PHE A 94 -5.54 -15.34 -0.69
CA PHE A 94 -5.08 -15.37 0.70
C PHE A 94 -6.27 -15.15 1.68
N PRO A 95 -7.24 -16.07 1.73
CA PRO A 95 -8.37 -15.95 2.64
C PRO A 95 -7.86 -15.97 4.10
N GLY A 96 -8.35 -15.05 4.92
CA GLY A 96 -7.96 -14.94 6.32
C GLY A 96 -6.60 -14.28 6.59
N SER A 97 -5.89 -13.83 5.57
CA SER A 97 -4.62 -13.10 5.74
C SER A 97 -4.82 -11.78 6.48
N SER A 98 -4.07 -11.58 7.56
CA SER A 98 -4.04 -10.30 8.30
C SER A 98 -3.56 -9.14 7.43
N ARG A 99 -2.59 -9.39 6.54
CA ARG A 99 -2.10 -8.39 5.59
C ARG A 99 -3.20 -7.93 4.63
N VAL A 100 -3.94 -8.87 4.06
CA VAL A 100 -5.06 -8.57 3.14
C VAL A 100 -6.21 -7.90 3.89
N LYS A 101 -6.50 -8.30 5.13
CA LYS A 101 -7.50 -7.64 5.97
C LYS A 101 -7.14 -6.17 6.24
N ARG A 102 -5.88 -5.85 6.45
CA ARG A 102 -5.39 -4.47 6.56
C ARG A 102 -5.63 -3.68 5.28
N LEU A 103 -5.37 -4.28 4.11
CA LEU A 103 -5.65 -3.64 2.82
C LEU A 103 -7.16 -3.39 2.65
N ALA A 104 -8.00 -4.33 3.06
CA ALA A 104 -9.45 -4.14 3.07
C ALA A 104 -9.87 -2.95 3.95
N GLY A 105 -9.25 -2.78 5.11
CA GLY A 105 -9.46 -1.61 5.96
C GLY A 105 -9.09 -0.29 5.27
N LEU A 106 -7.95 -0.25 4.57
CA LEU A 106 -7.53 0.92 3.80
C LEU A 106 -8.51 1.24 2.65
N TYR A 107 -9.06 0.22 2.00
CA TYR A 107 -10.08 0.40 0.98
C TYR A 107 -11.35 1.04 1.56
N GLU A 108 -11.85 0.53 2.69
CA GLU A 108 -13.02 1.10 3.36
C GLU A 108 -12.78 2.54 3.83
N GLU A 109 -11.56 2.87 4.29
CA GLU A 109 -11.20 4.26 4.59
C GLU A 109 -11.27 5.15 3.36
N SER A 110 -10.81 4.68 2.20
CA SER A 110 -10.84 5.44 0.95
C SER A 110 -12.25 5.72 0.45
N GLU A 111 -13.20 4.84 0.78
CA GLU A 111 -14.63 4.98 0.51
C GLU A 111 -15.37 5.75 1.62
N GLU A 112 -14.65 6.25 2.62
CA GLU A 112 -15.20 6.91 3.82
C GLU A 112 -16.15 6.01 4.64
N ASN A 113 -16.05 4.69 4.46
CA ASN A 113 -16.79 3.70 5.24
C ASN A 113 -16.08 3.41 6.56
N TYR A 114 -15.97 4.42 7.40
CA TYR A 114 -15.20 4.38 8.65
C TYR A 114 -15.65 3.31 9.64
N PRO A 115 -16.96 3.03 9.85
CA PRO A 115 -17.38 1.93 10.72
C PRO A 115 -16.88 0.56 10.26
N GLN A 116 -16.88 0.30 8.95
CA GLN A 116 -16.37 -0.94 8.36
C GLN A 116 -14.86 -1.03 8.48
N ALA A 117 -14.14 0.06 8.24
CA ALA A 117 -12.69 0.12 8.42
C ALA A 117 -12.31 -0.18 9.87
N GLU A 118 -12.99 0.46 10.83
CA GLU A 118 -12.75 0.22 12.25
C GLU A 118 -13.02 -1.23 12.68
N ALA A 119 -14.09 -1.84 12.17
CA ALA A 119 -14.40 -3.24 12.44
C ALA A 119 -13.27 -4.18 11.99
N LEU A 120 -12.70 -3.95 10.81
CA LEU A 120 -11.56 -4.72 10.29
C LEU A 120 -10.30 -4.55 11.15
N TYR A 121 -10.00 -3.32 11.56
CA TYR A 121 -8.86 -3.05 12.44
C TYR A 121 -9.06 -3.61 13.84
N ALA A 122 -10.28 -3.59 14.36
CA ALA A 122 -10.62 -4.23 15.64
C ALA A 122 -10.41 -5.75 15.60
N GLU A 123 -10.78 -6.41 14.49
CA GLU A 123 -10.50 -7.84 14.30
C GLU A 123 -8.99 -8.14 14.27
N LEU A 124 -8.20 -7.31 13.61
CA LEU A 124 -6.73 -7.43 13.59
C LEU A 124 -6.14 -7.29 14.98
N LEU A 125 -6.64 -6.36 15.78
CA LEU A 125 -6.19 -6.11 17.14
C LEU A 125 -6.67 -7.18 18.13
N ALA A 126 -7.85 -7.78 17.91
CA ALA A 126 -8.31 -8.93 18.67
C ALA A 126 -7.39 -10.15 18.48
N ALA A 127 -6.90 -10.36 17.25
CA ALA A 127 -5.96 -11.44 16.94
C ALA A 127 -4.54 -11.13 17.45
N ASN A 128 -4.11 -9.88 17.36
CA ASN A 128 -2.80 -9.40 17.82
C ASN A 128 -2.89 -7.98 18.37
N PRO A 129 -3.02 -7.79 19.70
CA PRO A 129 -3.11 -6.47 20.33
C PRO A 129 -1.88 -5.57 20.10
N ALA A 130 -0.73 -6.15 19.77
CA ALA A 130 0.52 -5.44 19.47
C ALA A 130 0.66 -5.04 17.99
N ASN A 131 -0.39 -5.20 17.17
CA ASN A 131 -0.37 -4.81 15.75
C ASN A 131 -0.34 -3.29 15.62
N THR A 132 0.87 -2.73 15.51
CA THR A 132 1.11 -1.29 15.48
C THR A 132 0.49 -0.61 14.26
N LEU A 133 0.44 -1.31 13.12
CA LEU A 133 -0.18 -0.77 11.90
C LEU A 133 -1.69 -0.59 12.10
N ALA A 134 -2.37 -1.58 12.70
CA ALA A 134 -3.79 -1.50 13.00
C ALA A 134 -4.09 -0.41 14.05
N LEU A 135 -3.26 -0.25 15.07
CA LEU A 135 -3.40 0.82 16.06
C LEU A 135 -3.30 2.20 15.42
N LYS A 136 -2.29 2.42 14.57
CA LYS A 136 -2.11 3.68 13.84
C LYS A 136 -3.29 3.98 12.91
N ARG A 137 -3.79 2.97 12.21
CA ARG A 137 -4.95 3.17 11.31
C ARG A 137 -6.23 3.48 12.07
N ARG A 138 -6.47 2.83 13.21
CA ARG A 138 -7.61 3.19 14.07
C ARG A 138 -7.57 4.66 14.51
N ALA A 139 -6.41 5.14 14.93
CA ALA A 139 -6.24 6.55 15.27
C ALA A 139 -6.54 7.47 14.09
N ALA A 140 -6.06 7.12 12.89
CA ALA A 140 -6.32 7.87 11.67
C ALA A 140 -7.82 7.90 11.32
N VAL A 141 -8.54 6.79 11.46
CA VAL A 141 -9.99 6.70 11.26
C VAL A 141 -10.74 7.62 12.24
N GLU A 142 -10.37 7.61 13.53
CA GLU A 142 -11.01 8.48 14.52
C GLU A 142 -10.78 9.97 14.23
N LEU A 143 -9.58 10.35 13.75
CA LEU A 143 -9.31 11.71 13.30
C LEU A 143 -10.17 12.08 12.07
N ALA A 144 -10.27 11.20 11.10
CA ALA A 144 -11.08 11.42 9.90
C ALA A 144 -12.58 11.59 10.23
N ARG A 145 -13.06 10.92 11.28
CA ARG A 145 -14.43 11.06 11.82
C ARG A 145 -14.64 12.30 12.68
N GLY A 146 -13.61 13.14 12.86
CA GLY A 146 -13.68 14.32 13.73
C GLY A 146 -13.71 13.98 15.22
N ARG A 147 -13.09 12.89 15.65
CA ARG A 147 -13.05 12.40 17.03
C ARG A 147 -11.63 12.44 17.62
N PRO A 148 -11.04 13.62 17.85
CA PRO A 148 -9.64 13.74 18.27
C PRO A 148 -9.36 13.10 19.64
N ALA A 149 -10.32 13.12 20.56
CA ALA A 149 -10.16 12.48 21.88
C ALA A 149 -10.08 10.94 21.76
N ALA A 150 -10.87 10.33 20.87
CA ALA A 150 -10.81 8.90 20.60
C ALA A 150 -9.49 8.52 19.88
N ALA A 151 -9.02 9.35 18.95
CA ALA A 151 -7.74 9.20 18.31
C ALA A 151 -6.58 9.26 19.31
N ALA A 152 -6.60 10.18 20.24
CA ALA A 152 -5.59 10.29 21.29
C ALA A 152 -5.55 9.06 22.20
N ARG A 153 -6.71 8.47 22.54
CA ARG A 153 -6.77 7.20 23.28
C ARG A 153 -6.16 6.04 22.49
N ALA A 154 -6.52 5.93 21.20
CA ALA A 154 -5.96 4.90 20.32
C ALA A 154 -4.44 5.02 20.18
N LEU A 155 -3.89 6.22 20.10
CA LEU A 155 -2.44 6.47 20.10
C LEU A 155 -1.81 6.15 21.46
N GLY A 156 -2.50 6.43 22.56
CA GLY A 156 -2.06 6.03 23.90
C GLY A 156 -1.87 4.52 24.02
N ASP A 157 -2.74 3.73 23.42
CA ASP A 157 -2.62 2.28 23.35
C ASP A 157 -1.41 1.83 22.50
N TYR A 158 -1.08 2.58 21.46
CA TYR A 158 0.12 2.34 20.65
C TYR A 158 1.42 2.63 21.42
N LEU A 159 1.43 3.60 22.33
CA LEU A 159 2.63 4.02 23.06
C LEU A 159 2.90 3.20 24.34
N ARG A 160 2.00 2.28 24.72
CA ARG A 160 2.16 1.38 25.88
C ARG A 160 2.82 0.06 25.49
#